data_ca3f7d7edccdcbd36003034d0bfa76c6
#
_entry.id   ca3f7d7edccdcbd36003034d0bfa76c6
#
_cell.length_a   1.000
_cell.length_b   1.000
_cell.length_c   1.000
_cell.angle_alpha   90.00
_cell.angle_beta   90.00
_cell.angle_gamma   90.00
#
_symmetry.space_group_name_H-M   'P 1'
#
loop_
_entity.id
_entity.type
_entity.pdbx_description
1 polymer ?
#
loop_
_entity_poly.entity_id
_entity_poly.type
_entity_poly.pdbx_seq_one_letter_code
_entity_poly.pdbx_strand_id
1 'polypeptide(L)'
;IQVVAFVQDGWVREPGTDKLMHEALELGADVVGGIPWIEYTDADMKQHVKEIFDLAVEFDKDVSMLVDDAGDAGLRTLELMAVEAIQRNWHGRALAHHARAMALYPMPYFQKVAALLKQANMTVVSDPHTGPLHARVKDLLAEGASVCLGQDDISDAYYPFGRNNMLEVA
;
A
#
# COMPACT_ATOMS: atom_id res chain seq x y z
N ILE A 1 -17.20 -8.97 3.18
CA ILE A 1 -16.75 -7.56 3.03
C ILE A 1 -15.86 -7.27 4.21
N GLN A 2 -14.70 -6.68 3.96
CA GLN A 2 -13.84 -6.11 4.99
C GLN A 2 -13.96 -4.59 4.98
N VAL A 3 -14.01 -3.98 6.15
CA VAL A 3 -14.04 -2.52 6.31
C VAL A 3 -12.66 -2.05 6.72
N VAL A 4 -12.08 -1.14 5.95
CA VAL A 4 -10.77 -0.55 6.22
C VAL A 4 -10.96 0.80 6.91
N ALA A 5 -10.43 0.96 8.13
CA ALA A 5 -10.22 2.28 8.71
C ALA A 5 -9.05 2.92 7.95
N PHE A 6 -9.30 4.01 7.22
CA PHE A 6 -8.36 4.51 6.23
C PHE A 6 -8.05 6.00 6.40
N VAL A 7 -6.77 6.32 6.44
CA VAL A 7 -6.24 7.69 6.52
C VAL A 7 -6.15 8.28 5.12
N GLN A 8 -7.21 8.94 4.65
CA GLN A 8 -7.29 9.50 3.29
C GLN A 8 -6.52 10.83 3.13
N ASP A 9 -6.59 11.71 4.13
CA ASP A 9 -6.06 13.08 4.01
C ASP A 9 -4.68 13.26 4.68
N GLY A 10 -4.10 12.17 5.15
CA GLY A 10 -2.81 12.11 5.81
C GLY A 10 -2.91 11.99 7.33
N TRP A 11 -1.89 11.37 7.93
CA TRP A 11 -1.77 11.24 9.38
C TRP A 11 -1.26 12.54 10.02
N VAL A 12 -0.24 13.15 9.41
CA VAL A 12 0.38 14.39 9.89
C VAL A 12 -0.34 15.60 9.31
N ARG A 13 -0.79 15.51 8.07
CA ARG A 13 -1.45 16.62 7.37
C ARG A 13 -2.80 16.99 7.95
N GLU A 14 -3.57 16.00 8.45
CA GLU A 14 -4.94 16.24 8.95
C GLU A 14 -5.01 16.02 10.46
N PRO A 15 -5.08 17.12 11.26
CA PRO A 15 -5.16 17.02 12.71
C PRO A 15 -6.43 16.29 13.18
N GLY A 16 -6.26 15.34 14.09
CA GLY A 16 -7.38 14.58 14.66
C GLY A 16 -7.62 13.23 14.00
N THR A 17 -6.89 12.91 12.94
CA THR A 17 -6.94 11.60 12.27
C THR A 17 -6.68 10.45 13.24
N ASP A 18 -5.74 10.62 14.17
CA ASP A 18 -5.42 9.65 15.23
C ASP A 18 -6.66 9.20 16.01
N LYS A 19 -7.49 10.14 16.42
CA LYS A 19 -8.73 9.86 17.18
C LYS A 19 -9.77 9.15 16.34
N LEU A 20 -9.96 9.60 15.09
CA LEU A 20 -10.91 8.99 14.16
C LEU A 20 -10.53 7.55 13.81
N MET A 21 -9.24 7.27 13.68
CA MET A 21 -8.74 5.93 13.42
C MET A 21 -8.99 4.99 14.60
N HIS A 22 -8.70 5.43 15.84
CA HIS A 22 -9.02 4.65 17.04
C HIS A 22 -10.52 4.37 17.14
N GLU A 23 -11.36 5.40 16.98
CA GLU A 23 -12.81 5.24 17.03
C GLU A 23 -13.32 4.25 15.97
N ALA A 24 -12.81 4.32 14.73
CA ALA A 24 -13.19 3.39 13.68
C ALA A 24 -12.82 1.93 14.01
N LEU A 25 -11.65 1.71 14.62
CA LEU A 25 -11.21 0.38 15.04
C LEU A 25 -11.98 -0.14 16.25
N GLU A 26 -12.31 0.70 17.21
CA GLU A 26 -13.19 0.37 18.35
C GLU A 26 -14.61 0.01 17.88
N LEU A 27 -15.11 0.67 16.82
CA LEU A 27 -16.41 0.37 16.20
C LEU A 27 -16.37 -0.90 15.33
N GLY A 28 -15.22 -1.52 15.16
CA GLY A 28 -15.10 -2.84 14.56
C GLY A 28 -14.60 -2.85 13.10
N ALA A 29 -13.87 -1.83 12.66
CA ALA A 29 -13.17 -1.91 11.37
C ALA A 29 -12.23 -3.12 11.34
N ASP A 30 -12.16 -3.79 10.19
CA ASP A 30 -11.46 -5.07 10.04
C ASP A 30 -9.97 -4.90 9.79
N VAL A 31 -9.56 -3.82 9.12
CA VAL A 31 -8.20 -3.58 8.61
C VAL A 31 -7.81 -2.13 8.86
N VAL A 32 -6.53 -1.88 9.11
CA VAL A 32 -5.95 -0.53 9.23
C VAL A 32 -5.30 -0.13 7.92
N GLY A 33 -5.63 1.05 7.41
CA GLY A 33 -5.12 1.51 6.13
C GLY A 33 -4.69 2.97 6.10
N GLY A 34 -3.96 3.34 5.06
CA GLY A 34 -3.50 4.70 4.86
C GLY A 34 -2.85 4.94 3.51
N ILE A 35 -2.48 6.18 3.28
CA ILE A 35 -1.88 6.67 2.03
C ILE A 35 -0.65 7.55 2.33
N PRO A 36 0.47 6.94 2.78
CA PRO A 36 1.60 7.69 3.33
C PRO A 36 2.31 8.60 2.32
N TRP A 37 2.28 8.29 1.03
CA TRP A 37 3.00 9.07 0.02
C TRP A 37 2.46 10.49 -0.20
N ILE A 38 1.27 10.83 0.33
CA ILE A 38 0.70 12.17 0.24
C ILE A 38 1.17 13.13 1.33
N GLU A 39 1.92 12.66 2.32
CA GLU A 39 2.43 13.50 3.40
C GLU A 39 3.41 14.56 2.89
N TYR A 40 3.70 15.58 3.73
CA TYR A 40 4.52 16.72 3.31
C TYR A 40 6.00 16.39 3.12
N THR A 41 6.56 15.50 3.94
CA THR A 41 7.99 15.17 3.95
C THR A 41 8.22 13.66 4.09
N ASP A 42 9.42 13.20 3.76
CA ASP A 42 9.84 11.81 3.97
C ASP A 42 9.73 11.39 5.46
N ALA A 43 9.97 12.32 6.38
CA ALA A 43 9.83 12.07 7.80
C ALA A 43 8.36 11.82 8.18
N ASP A 44 7.45 12.60 7.60
CA ASP A 44 6.01 12.46 7.83
C ASP A 44 5.49 11.17 7.18
N MET A 45 5.96 10.80 5.98
CA MET A 45 5.66 9.52 5.34
C MET A 45 6.06 8.35 6.24
N LYS A 46 7.25 8.41 6.81
CA LYS A 46 7.75 7.39 7.75
C LYS A 46 6.90 7.34 9.02
N GLN A 47 6.53 8.49 9.56
CA GLN A 47 5.64 8.55 10.73
C GLN A 47 4.29 7.93 10.41
N HIS A 48 3.65 8.30 9.30
CA HIS A 48 2.38 7.74 8.86
C HIS A 48 2.43 6.20 8.82
N VAL A 49 3.42 5.62 8.13
CA VAL A 49 3.59 4.17 8.05
C VAL A 49 3.72 3.56 9.46
N LYS A 50 4.54 4.16 10.33
CA LYS A 50 4.76 3.70 11.69
C LYS A 50 3.46 3.69 12.50
N GLU A 51 2.68 4.76 12.46
CA GLU A 51 1.43 4.91 13.22
C GLU A 51 0.36 3.90 12.76
N ILE A 52 0.26 3.63 11.45
CA ILE A 52 -0.62 2.58 10.93
C ILE A 52 -0.24 1.21 11.49
N PHE A 53 1.05 0.89 11.55
CA PHE A 53 1.48 -0.38 12.14
C PHE A 53 1.33 -0.40 13.67
N ASP A 54 1.46 0.74 14.37
CA ASP A 54 1.20 0.82 15.81
C ASP A 54 -0.26 0.46 16.10
N LEU A 55 -1.22 1.03 15.35
CA LEU A 55 -2.63 0.68 15.44
C LEU A 55 -2.89 -0.79 15.07
N ALA A 56 -2.25 -1.29 14.02
CA ALA A 56 -2.41 -2.67 13.61
C ALA A 56 -1.97 -3.65 14.70
N VAL A 57 -0.89 -3.35 15.42
CA VAL A 57 -0.42 -4.14 16.56
C VAL A 57 -1.37 -3.99 17.75
N GLU A 58 -1.80 -2.78 18.08
CA GLU A 58 -2.69 -2.49 19.21
C GLU A 58 -4.03 -3.24 19.08
N PHE A 59 -4.64 -3.21 17.89
CA PHE A 59 -5.95 -3.81 17.63
C PHE A 59 -5.89 -5.22 17.02
N ASP A 60 -4.69 -5.78 16.85
CA ASP A 60 -4.44 -7.06 16.16
C ASP A 60 -5.10 -7.15 14.78
N LYS A 61 -4.89 -6.14 13.94
CA LYS A 61 -5.48 -6.00 12.60
C LYS A 61 -4.45 -6.13 11.50
N ASP A 62 -4.91 -6.53 10.32
CA ASP A 62 -4.10 -6.51 9.11
C ASP A 62 -3.93 -5.08 8.59
N VAL A 63 -2.92 -4.86 7.75
CA VAL A 63 -2.59 -3.55 7.17
C VAL A 63 -2.87 -3.52 5.68
N SER A 64 -3.45 -2.43 5.18
CA SER A 64 -3.73 -2.22 3.76
C SER A 64 -3.43 -0.76 3.40
N MET A 65 -2.33 -0.49 2.68
CA MET A 65 -1.94 0.89 2.35
C MET A 65 -1.81 1.10 0.83
N LEU A 66 -2.19 2.31 0.39
CA LEU A 66 -1.90 2.82 -0.95
C LEU A 66 -0.49 3.43 -0.93
N VAL A 67 0.47 2.79 -1.57
CA VAL A 67 1.89 3.15 -1.49
C VAL A 67 2.43 3.55 -2.86
N ASP A 68 3.29 4.58 -2.87
CA ASP A 68 4.04 5.02 -4.05
C ASP A 68 3.16 5.16 -5.31
N ASP A 69 1.93 5.69 -5.13
CA ASP A 69 0.91 5.79 -6.18
C ASP A 69 1.07 7.04 -7.04
N ALA A 70 2.29 7.30 -7.47
CA ALA A 70 2.62 8.39 -8.38
C ALA A 70 3.80 8.01 -9.27
N GLY A 71 3.96 8.73 -10.38
CA GLY A 71 5.07 8.53 -11.30
C GLY A 71 6.37 9.18 -10.84
N ASP A 72 6.75 9.00 -9.58
CA ASP A 72 7.97 9.53 -8.97
C ASP A 72 8.84 8.39 -8.44
N ALA A 73 9.98 8.16 -9.12
CA ALA A 73 10.96 7.16 -8.70
C ALA A 73 11.61 7.44 -7.32
N GLY A 74 11.40 8.63 -6.75
CA GLY A 74 11.86 9.04 -5.42
C GLY A 74 11.00 8.50 -4.27
N LEU A 75 9.76 8.10 -4.52
CA LEU A 75 8.88 7.55 -3.49
C LEU A 75 9.40 6.23 -2.91
N ARG A 76 9.24 6.06 -1.60
CA ARG A 76 9.81 4.96 -0.80
C ARG A 76 8.84 4.38 0.22
N THR A 77 7.54 4.70 0.15
CA THR A 77 6.58 4.26 1.16
C THR A 77 6.36 2.74 1.12
N LEU A 78 6.50 2.10 -0.04
CA LEU A 78 6.51 0.63 -0.15
C LEU A 78 7.68 0.00 0.61
N GLU A 79 8.89 0.55 0.48
CA GLU A 79 10.06 0.09 1.24
C GLU A 79 9.85 0.27 2.74
N LEU A 80 9.35 1.43 3.17
CA LEU A 80 9.06 1.70 4.59
C LEU A 80 8.05 0.70 5.15
N MET A 81 6.97 0.44 4.41
CA MET A 81 5.95 -0.53 4.80
C MET A 81 6.51 -1.95 4.96
N ALA A 82 7.34 -2.40 4.01
CA ALA A 82 7.97 -3.71 4.09
C ALA A 82 8.92 -3.84 5.29
N VAL A 83 9.69 -2.79 5.58
CA VAL A 83 10.59 -2.74 6.73
C VAL A 83 9.83 -2.78 8.06
N GLU A 84 8.74 -2.01 8.21
CA GLU A 84 7.91 -2.04 9.41
C GLU A 84 7.28 -3.42 9.62
N ALA A 85 6.76 -4.05 8.56
CA ALA A 85 6.21 -5.41 8.63
C ALA A 85 7.25 -6.44 9.13
N ILE A 86 8.50 -6.35 8.64
CA ILE A 86 9.59 -7.24 9.09
C ILE A 86 9.94 -6.98 10.56
N GLN A 87 10.13 -5.71 10.95
CA GLN A 87 10.57 -5.34 12.29
C GLN A 87 9.55 -5.70 13.38
N ARG A 88 8.27 -5.71 13.02
CA ARG A 88 7.17 -6.04 13.94
C ARG A 88 6.72 -7.50 13.86
N ASN A 89 7.38 -8.32 13.04
CA ASN A 89 6.97 -9.70 12.75
C ASN A 89 5.53 -9.79 12.19
N TRP A 90 5.09 -8.81 11.41
CA TRP A 90 3.75 -8.71 10.80
C TRP A 90 3.69 -9.40 9.44
N HIS A 91 4.34 -10.56 9.34
CA HIS A 91 4.51 -11.31 8.10
C HIS A 91 3.18 -11.85 7.56
N GLY A 92 2.91 -11.57 6.27
CA GLY A 92 1.70 -12.04 5.60
C GLY A 92 0.42 -11.29 5.98
N ARG A 93 0.53 -10.22 6.75
CA ARG A 93 -0.58 -9.42 7.26
C ARG A 93 -0.59 -8.00 6.71
N ALA A 94 0.08 -7.76 5.59
CA ALA A 94 0.17 -6.44 4.98
C ALA A 94 0.00 -6.52 3.45
N LEU A 95 -0.89 -5.67 2.92
CA LEU A 95 -1.16 -5.50 1.49
C LEU A 95 -0.70 -4.11 1.05
N ALA A 96 0.13 -4.07 0.01
CA ALA A 96 0.60 -2.84 -0.61
C ALA A 96 -0.11 -2.63 -1.95
N HIS A 97 -0.94 -1.59 -2.05
CA HIS A 97 -1.68 -1.27 -3.27
C HIS A 97 -0.90 -0.30 -4.16
N HIS A 98 -1.15 -0.37 -5.46
CA HIS A 98 -0.58 0.46 -6.53
C HIS A 98 0.91 0.22 -6.79
N ALA A 99 1.78 0.73 -5.95
CA ALA A 99 3.24 0.68 -6.12
C ALA A 99 3.70 1.14 -7.52
N ARG A 100 3.05 2.15 -8.11
CA ARG A 100 3.27 2.64 -9.49
C ARG A 100 4.69 3.16 -9.71
N ALA A 101 5.26 3.83 -8.69
CA ALA A 101 6.63 4.33 -8.76
C ALA A 101 7.65 3.22 -9.07
N MET A 102 7.33 1.97 -8.73
CA MET A 102 8.17 0.81 -9.00
C MET A 102 8.48 0.64 -10.49
N ALA A 103 7.59 1.06 -11.39
CA ALA A 103 7.83 1.05 -12.83
C ALA A 103 9.10 1.83 -13.23
N LEU A 104 9.48 2.83 -12.42
CA LEU A 104 10.60 3.73 -12.65
C LEU A 104 11.84 3.40 -11.80
N TYR A 105 11.80 2.36 -10.96
CA TYR A 105 12.93 2.02 -10.10
C TYR A 105 14.11 1.49 -10.91
N PRO A 106 15.35 1.96 -10.63
CA PRO A 106 16.55 1.30 -11.11
C PRO A 106 16.59 -0.16 -10.65
N MET A 107 17.10 -1.06 -11.50
CA MET A 107 17.08 -2.50 -11.22
C MET A 107 17.67 -2.88 -9.83
N PRO A 108 18.80 -2.33 -9.38
CA PRO A 108 19.33 -2.68 -8.05
C PRO A 108 18.39 -2.31 -6.89
N TYR A 109 17.69 -1.19 -7.02
CA TYR A 109 16.71 -0.77 -6.02
C TYR A 109 15.45 -1.63 -6.07
N PHE A 110 14.95 -1.94 -7.28
CA PHE A 110 13.84 -2.87 -7.46
C PHE A 110 14.12 -4.22 -6.78
N GLN A 111 15.30 -4.81 -7.02
CA GLN A 111 15.69 -6.10 -6.42
C GLN A 111 15.73 -6.03 -4.89
N LYS A 112 16.24 -4.94 -4.33
CA LYS A 112 16.21 -4.70 -2.88
C LYS A 112 14.76 -4.72 -2.35
N VAL A 113 13.85 -3.97 -2.99
CA VAL A 113 12.45 -3.89 -2.56
C VAL A 113 11.75 -5.25 -2.71
N ALA A 114 11.95 -5.96 -3.82
CA ALA A 114 11.40 -7.30 -4.03
C ALA A 114 11.87 -8.29 -2.93
N ALA A 115 13.14 -8.22 -2.53
CA ALA A 115 13.67 -9.04 -1.44
C ALA A 115 13.00 -8.71 -0.09
N LEU A 116 12.76 -7.43 0.20
CA LEU A 116 12.04 -7.01 1.41
C LEU A 116 10.59 -7.48 1.42
N LEU A 117 9.87 -7.34 0.29
CA LEU A 117 8.50 -7.84 0.15
C LEU A 117 8.41 -9.34 0.42
N LYS A 118 9.34 -10.11 -0.16
CA LYS A 118 9.43 -11.55 0.07
C LYS A 118 9.72 -11.87 1.54
N GLN A 119 10.66 -11.17 2.17
CA GLN A 119 10.98 -11.37 3.59
C GLN A 119 9.79 -11.03 4.49
N ALA A 120 9.05 -9.96 4.19
CA ALA A 120 7.84 -9.57 4.90
C ALA A 120 6.64 -10.48 4.60
N ASN A 121 6.74 -11.36 3.61
CA ASN A 121 5.61 -12.09 3.04
C ASN A 121 4.43 -11.16 2.67
N MET A 122 4.76 -9.99 2.12
CA MET A 122 3.79 -8.99 1.69
C MET A 122 3.34 -9.25 0.25
N THR A 123 2.07 -8.93 -0.01
CA THR A 123 1.49 -8.98 -1.35
C THR A 123 1.36 -7.58 -1.92
N VAL A 124 1.76 -7.40 -3.18
CA VAL A 124 1.47 -6.18 -3.95
C VAL A 124 0.18 -6.37 -4.73
N VAL A 125 -0.75 -5.43 -4.59
CA VAL A 125 -1.98 -5.37 -5.38
C VAL A 125 -1.76 -4.41 -6.54
N SER A 126 -1.74 -4.91 -7.76
CA SER A 126 -1.63 -4.10 -8.97
C SER A 126 -3.01 -3.75 -9.50
N ASP A 127 -3.21 -2.49 -9.86
CA ASP A 127 -4.44 -1.93 -10.43
C ASP A 127 -4.15 -1.34 -11.82
N PRO A 128 -3.98 -2.14 -12.85
CA PRO A 128 -3.49 -1.69 -14.16
C PRO A 128 -4.45 -0.79 -14.93
N HIS A 129 -5.67 -0.58 -14.44
CA HIS A 129 -6.67 0.27 -15.09
C HIS A 129 -6.48 1.77 -14.85
N THR A 130 -5.84 2.17 -13.76
CA THR A 130 -5.85 3.55 -13.30
C THR A 130 -4.65 4.39 -13.77
N GLY A 131 -3.98 3.99 -14.85
CA GLY A 131 -2.93 4.78 -15.49
C GLY A 131 -1.87 3.96 -16.23
N PRO A 132 -0.91 4.64 -16.89
CA PRO A 132 0.09 3.97 -17.72
C PRO A 132 1.22 3.30 -16.93
N LEU A 133 1.37 3.67 -15.64
CA LEU A 133 2.37 3.08 -14.75
C LEU A 133 1.69 2.14 -13.76
N HIS A 134 2.27 0.98 -13.53
CA HIS A 134 1.81 -0.02 -12.58
C HIS A 134 3.00 -0.80 -12.02
N ALA A 135 2.78 -1.56 -10.97
CA ALA A 135 3.81 -2.41 -10.38
C ALA A 135 4.42 -3.35 -11.43
N ARG A 136 5.69 -3.65 -11.31
CA ARG A 136 6.44 -4.56 -12.20
C ARG A 136 6.07 -6.02 -11.93
N VAL A 137 4.82 -6.38 -12.26
CA VAL A 137 4.21 -7.68 -11.91
C VAL A 137 5.07 -8.86 -12.32
N LYS A 138 5.53 -8.90 -13.58
CA LYS A 138 6.35 -10.01 -14.10
C LYS A 138 7.68 -10.14 -13.37
N ASP A 139 8.32 -9.03 -13.07
CA ASP A 139 9.59 -9.03 -12.37
C ASP A 139 9.43 -9.42 -10.89
N LEU A 140 8.36 -8.94 -10.23
CA LEU A 140 8.03 -9.35 -8.85
C LEU A 140 7.80 -10.86 -8.76
N LEU A 141 7.01 -11.42 -9.68
CA LEU A 141 6.78 -12.86 -9.73
C LEU A 141 8.08 -13.65 -9.99
N ALA A 142 8.96 -13.15 -10.87
CA ALA A 142 10.27 -13.76 -11.13
C ALA A 142 11.18 -13.75 -9.90
N GLU A 143 11.11 -12.73 -9.05
CA GLU A 143 11.82 -12.65 -7.76
C GLU A 143 11.11 -13.47 -6.65
N GLY A 144 9.94 -14.02 -6.92
CA GLY A 144 9.17 -14.83 -5.98
C GLY A 144 8.39 -14.02 -4.95
N ALA A 145 8.07 -12.76 -5.24
CA ALA A 145 7.16 -11.94 -4.45
C ALA A 145 5.69 -12.24 -4.82
N SER A 146 4.79 -12.09 -3.87
CA SER A 146 3.35 -12.24 -4.08
C SER A 146 2.76 -11.03 -4.77
N VAL A 147 1.93 -11.27 -5.80
CA VAL A 147 1.18 -10.23 -6.50
C VAL A 147 -0.25 -10.69 -6.71
N CYS A 148 -1.20 -9.78 -6.56
CA CYS A 148 -2.58 -9.99 -7.01
C CYS A 148 -3.07 -8.77 -7.80
N LEU A 149 -4.23 -8.91 -8.43
CA LEU A 149 -4.88 -7.83 -9.17
C LEU A 149 -6.01 -7.22 -8.34
N GLY A 150 -6.12 -5.91 -8.38
CA GLY A 150 -7.21 -5.13 -7.81
C GLY A 150 -7.90 -4.30 -8.87
N GLN A 151 -9.16 -3.98 -8.63
CA GLN A 151 -9.97 -3.20 -9.57
C GLN A 151 -9.79 -1.70 -9.35
N ASP A 152 -9.51 -1.28 -8.11
CA ASP A 152 -9.67 0.09 -7.67
C ASP A 152 -11.13 0.52 -7.80
N ASP A 153 -11.45 1.68 -8.36
CA ASP A 153 -12.81 2.16 -8.50
C ASP A 153 -13.55 1.57 -9.71
N ILE A 154 -14.82 1.23 -9.52
CA ILE A 154 -15.70 0.73 -10.59
C ILE A 154 -16.00 1.83 -11.60
N SER A 155 -16.05 3.08 -11.14
CA SER A 155 -16.41 4.27 -11.93
C SER A 155 -15.35 5.34 -11.73
N ASP A 156 -14.15 5.05 -12.18
CA ASP A 156 -12.99 5.92 -12.08
C ASP A 156 -12.97 6.96 -13.21
N ALA A 157 -12.57 8.19 -12.90
CA ALA A 157 -12.37 9.25 -13.88
C ALA A 157 -11.25 8.90 -14.88
N TYR A 158 -10.31 8.04 -14.51
CA TYR A 158 -9.20 7.59 -15.36
C TYR A 158 -9.61 6.45 -16.29
N TYR A 159 -10.62 5.66 -15.93
CA TYR A 159 -11.09 4.53 -16.74
C TYR A 159 -12.63 4.41 -16.75
N PRO A 160 -13.36 5.44 -17.22
CA PRO A 160 -14.81 5.50 -17.08
C PRO A 160 -15.58 4.48 -17.93
N PHE A 161 -14.93 3.86 -18.91
CA PHE A 161 -15.51 2.86 -19.82
C PHE A 161 -14.92 1.47 -19.63
N GLY A 162 -14.23 1.21 -18.55
CA GLY A 162 -13.65 -0.08 -18.22
C GLY A 162 -14.71 -1.16 -18.01
N ARG A 163 -14.40 -2.40 -18.42
CA ARG A 163 -15.29 -3.55 -18.22
C ARG A 163 -15.26 -4.09 -16.80
N ASN A 164 -14.40 -3.58 -15.95
CA ASN A 164 -14.23 -4.02 -14.55
C ASN A 164 -14.05 -5.53 -14.38
N ASN A 165 -13.40 -6.15 -15.37
CA ASN A 165 -13.17 -7.60 -15.38
C ASN A 165 -11.68 -7.90 -15.23
N MET A 166 -11.26 -8.26 -14.02
CA MET A 166 -9.86 -8.54 -13.70
C MET A 166 -9.31 -9.76 -14.46
N LEU A 167 -10.15 -10.67 -14.94
CA LEU A 167 -9.71 -11.79 -15.77
C LEU A 167 -9.28 -11.36 -17.18
N GLU A 168 -9.77 -10.22 -17.67
CA GLU A 168 -9.30 -9.64 -18.94
C GLU A 168 -7.95 -8.96 -18.81
N VAL A 169 -7.55 -8.63 -17.58
CA VAL A 169 -6.30 -7.94 -17.26
C VAL A 169 -5.19 -8.92 -16.92
N ALA A 170 -5.53 -10.06 -16.39
CA ALA A 170 -4.59 -11.12 -16.01
C ALA A 170 -3.99 -11.82 -17.26
#